data_6605879573a4be65dc0b1b15b87d0cab
#
_entry.id   6605879573a4be65dc0b1b15b87d0cab
#
_cell.length_a   1.000
_cell.length_b   1.000
_cell.length_c   1.000
_cell.angle_alpha   90.00
_cell.angle_beta   90.00
_cell.angle_gamma   90.00
#
_symmetry.space_group_name_H-M   'P 1'
#
loop_
_entity.id
_entity.type
_entity.pdbx_description
1 polymer ?
#
loop_
_entity_poly.entity_id
_entity_poly.type
_entity_poly.pdbx_seq_one_letter_code
_entity_poly.pdbx_strand_id
1 'polypeptide(L)'
;MSSTNLMVTYGPPPTYLPITRNATCIVSSVSGYDTTGISTDISGHGGIGATLISNRHVLLAKHTTPGTTAGASVSFLNASDTAFTYTITSLQTIGAASCAGYTDIAIGYLSATVDASLTYYKVFPSNFLDYLQLGATTSQFQYLNPYLPLFYMDGEKKFLCGDCDGIQYLDLCTSLPDPTSPKLSLVFSTDTERYNNSELAIGGDSGNIIFVPLNGEIVLLGTWYTGSPGIKAIGNGIGISSYICAHISAINSAMTTLAGTSYSLTQADLSGFNTYA
;
A
#
# COMPACT_ATOMS: atom_id res chain seq x y z
N MET A 1 16.22 -19.16 -0.66
CA MET A 1 15.32 -17.99 -0.84
C MET A 1 14.59 -17.75 0.46
N SER A 2 14.41 -16.49 0.87
CA SER A 2 13.64 -16.20 2.08
C SER A 2 12.14 -16.49 1.85
N SER A 3 11.45 -17.01 2.88
CA SER A 3 9.99 -17.24 2.84
C SER A 3 9.17 -15.94 2.72
N THR A 4 9.79 -14.79 2.94
CA THR A 4 9.18 -13.47 2.78
C THR A 4 9.22 -12.95 1.34
N ASN A 5 10.12 -13.47 0.48
CA ASN A 5 10.20 -12.99 -0.89
C ASN A 5 8.97 -13.44 -1.70
N LEU A 6 8.24 -12.50 -2.28
CA LEU A 6 7.11 -12.79 -3.17
C LEU A 6 7.59 -13.35 -4.52
N MET A 7 8.75 -12.88 -5.01
CA MET A 7 9.30 -13.22 -6.32
C MET A 7 10.61 -13.98 -6.19
N VAL A 8 10.89 -14.86 -7.14
CA VAL A 8 12.07 -15.75 -7.11
C VAL A 8 13.33 -15.05 -7.56
N THR A 9 13.24 -14.16 -8.53
CA THR A 9 14.41 -13.57 -9.16
C THR A 9 14.25 -12.08 -9.28
N TYR A 10 15.23 -11.37 -8.75
CA TYR A 10 15.42 -9.94 -8.95
C TYR A 10 16.72 -9.72 -9.70
N GLY A 11 16.67 -8.92 -10.75
CA GLY A 11 17.87 -8.30 -11.26
C GLY A 11 18.37 -7.24 -10.26
N PRO A 12 19.65 -6.84 -10.32
CA PRO A 12 20.12 -5.70 -9.53
C PRO A 12 19.42 -4.42 -9.99
N PRO A 13 19.28 -3.39 -9.12
CA PRO A 13 18.78 -2.08 -9.55
C PRO A 13 19.61 -1.56 -10.73
N PRO A 14 19.00 -0.91 -11.76
CA PRO A 14 17.59 -0.57 -11.92
C PRO A 14 16.74 -1.61 -12.67
N THR A 15 17.21 -2.82 -12.81
CA THR A 15 16.55 -3.88 -13.60
C THR A 15 15.92 -4.93 -12.67
N TYR A 16 15.03 -4.53 -11.80
CA TYR A 16 14.18 -5.46 -11.04
C TYR A 16 13.17 -6.09 -12.01
N LEU A 17 13.55 -7.17 -12.65
CA LEU A 17 12.63 -7.98 -13.44
C LEU A 17 12.36 -9.27 -12.68
N PRO A 18 11.26 -9.37 -11.91
CA PRO A 18 10.84 -10.64 -11.36
C PRO A 18 10.44 -11.56 -12.51
N ILE A 19 11.03 -12.73 -12.54
CA ILE A 19 10.80 -13.68 -13.63
C ILE A 19 9.72 -14.68 -13.24
N THR A 20 9.60 -15.01 -11.95
CA THR A 20 8.62 -15.97 -11.44
C THR A 20 8.20 -15.63 -10.01
N ARG A 21 7.03 -16.11 -9.61
CA ARG A 21 6.58 -16.04 -8.22
C ARG A 21 7.31 -17.05 -7.34
N ASN A 22 7.52 -16.69 -6.09
CA ASN A 22 8.03 -17.62 -5.09
C ASN A 22 6.86 -18.46 -4.53
N ALA A 23 6.73 -19.69 -4.99
CA ALA A 23 5.69 -20.61 -4.53
C ALA A 23 5.78 -20.93 -3.02
N THR A 24 6.91 -20.65 -2.38
CA THR A 24 7.12 -20.85 -0.93
C THR A 24 7.00 -19.56 -0.13
N CYS A 25 6.59 -18.45 -0.74
CA CYS A 25 6.30 -17.22 -0.03
C CYS A 25 5.18 -17.46 0.98
N ILE A 26 5.39 -17.01 2.20
CA ILE A 26 4.47 -17.23 3.33
C ILE A 26 3.04 -16.75 3.03
N VAL A 27 2.88 -15.68 2.27
CA VAL A 27 1.56 -15.12 1.92
C VAL A 27 0.89 -15.91 0.80
N SER A 28 1.61 -16.32 -0.22
CA SER A 28 1.04 -17.04 -1.37
C SER A 28 0.88 -18.55 -1.14
N SER A 29 1.78 -19.15 -0.35
CA SER A 29 1.78 -20.62 -0.15
C SER A 29 0.95 -21.10 1.03
N VAL A 30 0.83 -20.30 2.09
CA VAL A 30 0.16 -20.72 3.34
C VAL A 30 -1.28 -20.20 3.41
N SER A 31 -1.56 -19.05 2.87
CA SER A 31 -2.87 -18.37 3.01
C SER A 31 -3.72 -18.33 1.75
N GLY A 32 -3.15 -18.69 0.59
CA GLY A 32 -3.88 -18.65 -0.69
C GLY A 32 -4.28 -17.24 -1.15
N TYR A 33 -3.65 -16.19 -0.60
CA TYR A 33 -3.96 -14.83 -1.00
C TYR A 33 -3.48 -14.54 -2.42
N ASP A 34 -4.36 -13.93 -3.20
CA ASP A 34 -4.04 -13.51 -4.55
C ASP A 34 -3.21 -12.23 -4.55
N THR A 35 -1.99 -12.32 -5.04
CA THR A 35 -1.03 -11.21 -5.12
C THR A 35 -0.82 -10.70 -6.55
N THR A 36 -1.66 -11.12 -7.50
CA THR A 36 -1.49 -10.82 -8.94
C THR A 36 -1.66 -9.35 -9.29
N GLY A 37 -2.37 -8.59 -8.46
CA GLY A 37 -2.59 -7.15 -8.64
C GLY A 37 -1.51 -6.25 -8.05
N ILE A 38 -0.42 -6.82 -7.51
CA ILE A 38 0.74 -6.08 -7.02
C ILE A 38 1.76 -5.99 -8.16
N SER A 39 2.19 -4.76 -8.47
CA SER A 39 3.15 -4.56 -9.53
C SER A 39 4.49 -5.19 -9.20
N THR A 40 5.09 -5.77 -10.21
CA THR A 40 6.45 -6.29 -10.13
C THR A 40 7.48 -5.21 -10.40
N ASP A 41 7.14 -4.27 -11.29
CA ASP A 41 8.02 -3.18 -11.69
C ASP A 41 7.20 -1.99 -12.21
N ILE A 42 7.78 -0.80 -12.07
CA ILE A 42 7.41 0.42 -12.82
C ILE A 42 8.65 0.85 -13.57
N SER A 43 8.56 0.99 -14.89
CA SER A 43 9.70 1.30 -15.74
C SER A 43 10.42 2.59 -15.32
N GLY A 44 11.72 2.49 -15.11
CA GLY A 44 12.57 3.59 -14.68
C GLY A 44 12.54 3.90 -13.18
N HIS A 45 11.79 3.13 -12.37
CA HIS A 45 11.58 3.38 -10.94
C HIS A 45 11.71 2.08 -10.14
N GLY A 46 12.86 1.44 -10.18
CA GLY A 46 13.10 0.19 -9.47
C GLY A 46 12.65 0.22 -8.01
N GLY A 47 11.86 -0.77 -7.63
CA GLY A 47 11.36 -0.94 -6.26
C GLY A 47 10.05 -0.22 -5.93
N ILE A 48 9.73 0.90 -6.59
CA ILE A 48 8.49 1.64 -6.39
C ILE A 48 7.28 0.77 -6.71
N GLY A 49 6.28 0.80 -5.82
CA GLY A 49 5.07 0.00 -5.94
C GLY A 49 3.94 0.68 -6.68
N ALA A 50 3.18 -0.12 -7.45
CA ALA A 50 1.84 0.19 -7.91
C ALA A 50 0.92 -0.99 -7.60
N THR A 51 -0.35 -0.70 -7.34
CA THR A 51 -1.31 -1.73 -6.95
C THR A 51 -2.62 -1.52 -7.67
N LEU A 52 -3.17 -2.59 -8.26
CA LEU A 52 -4.46 -2.54 -8.93
C LEU A 52 -5.59 -2.31 -7.91
N ILE A 53 -6.39 -1.27 -8.15
CA ILE A 53 -7.58 -0.91 -7.37
C ILE A 53 -8.87 -0.97 -8.21
N SER A 54 -8.73 -1.19 -9.49
CA SER A 54 -9.81 -1.56 -10.41
C SER A 54 -9.20 -2.21 -11.65
N ASN A 55 -10.03 -2.62 -12.60
CA ASN A 55 -9.59 -3.17 -13.87
C ASN A 55 -8.89 -2.15 -14.81
N ARG A 56 -8.77 -0.89 -14.41
CA ARG A 56 -8.16 0.19 -15.21
C ARG A 56 -7.31 1.16 -14.39
N HIS A 57 -7.28 1.02 -13.06
CA HIS A 57 -6.63 1.99 -12.19
C HIS A 57 -5.60 1.34 -11.27
N VAL A 58 -4.49 2.04 -11.10
CA VAL A 58 -3.44 1.70 -10.11
C VAL A 58 -3.31 2.80 -9.07
N LEU A 59 -3.05 2.37 -7.84
CA LEU A 59 -2.68 3.20 -6.71
C LEU A 59 -1.15 3.34 -6.67
N LEU A 60 -0.66 4.55 -6.43
CA LEU A 60 0.75 4.94 -6.43
C LEU A 60 1.03 5.91 -5.28
N ALA A 61 2.29 6.04 -4.89
CA ALA A 61 2.72 7.17 -4.05
C ALA A 61 2.87 8.45 -4.90
N LYS A 62 2.30 9.57 -4.41
CA LYS A 62 2.33 10.86 -5.12
C LYS A 62 3.74 11.40 -5.29
N HIS A 63 4.59 11.29 -4.27
CA HIS A 63 5.95 11.85 -4.33
C HIS A 63 6.82 11.16 -5.38
N THR A 64 6.43 9.98 -5.86
CA THR A 64 7.12 9.29 -6.95
C THR A 64 6.65 9.73 -8.33
N THR A 65 5.53 10.48 -8.42
CA THR A 65 4.94 10.88 -9.70
C THR A 65 5.76 11.87 -10.52
N PRO A 66 6.68 12.71 -9.97
CA PRO A 66 7.59 13.47 -10.83
C PRO A 66 8.45 12.60 -11.75
N GLY A 67 8.68 11.36 -11.36
CA GLY A 67 9.34 10.36 -12.17
C GLY A 67 8.39 9.37 -12.85
N THR A 68 7.23 9.07 -12.24
CA THR A 68 6.17 8.25 -12.83
C THR A 68 5.24 9.14 -13.64
N THR A 69 5.68 9.55 -14.80
CA THR A 69 4.87 10.38 -15.73
C THR A 69 3.88 9.52 -16.50
N ALA A 70 2.88 10.15 -17.11
CA ALA A 70 2.14 9.54 -18.20
C ALA A 70 3.14 9.00 -19.24
N GLY A 71 2.99 7.72 -19.62
CA GLY A 71 3.93 7.01 -20.48
C GLY A 71 4.77 5.94 -19.75
N ALA A 72 4.85 5.97 -18.42
CA ALA A 72 5.52 4.90 -17.66
C ALA A 72 4.79 3.57 -17.84
N SER A 73 5.55 2.48 -17.92
CA SER A 73 5.00 1.12 -17.94
C SER A 73 4.97 0.53 -16.53
N VAL A 74 3.90 -0.19 -16.24
CA VAL A 74 3.75 -0.97 -15.01
C VAL A 74 3.48 -2.43 -15.36
N SER A 75 4.16 -3.35 -14.69
CA SER A 75 4.09 -4.77 -14.98
C SER A 75 3.53 -5.57 -13.81
N PHE A 76 2.74 -6.58 -14.13
CA PHE A 76 2.13 -7.52 -13.19
C PHE A 76 2.40 -8.95 -13.63
N LEU A 77 2.41 -9.89 -12.68
CA LEU A 77 2.45 -11.33 -12.97
C LEU A 77 1.16 -11.99 -12.53
N ASN A 78 0.55 -12.81 -13.39
CA ASN A 78 -0.54 -13.66 -12.95
C ASN A 78 -0.04 -14.90 -12.18
N ALA A 79 -0.97 -15.74 -11.73
CA ALA A 79 -0.64 -16.96 -10.96
C ALA A 79 0.16 -18.01 -11.76
N SER A 80 0.21 -17.90 -13.08
CA SER A 80 0.98 -18.77 -13.98
C SER A 80 2.29 -18.14 -14.44
N ASP A 81 2.77 -17.11 -13.76
CA ASP A 81 3.99 -16.36 -14.10
C ASP A 81 3.98 -15.69 -15.48
N THR A 82 2.78 -15.47 -16.04
CA THR A 82 2.64 -14.68 -17.26
C THR A 82 2.71 -13.20 -16.93
N ALA A 83 3.61 -12.48 -17.56
CA ALA A 83 3.78 -11.05 -17.38
C ALA A 83 2.79 -10.25 -18.24
N PHE A 84 2.15 -9.25 -17.64
CA PHE A 84 1.30 -8.27 -18.29
C PHE A 84 1.85 -6.88 -18.03
N THR A 85 2.07 -6.12 -19.09
CA THR A 85 2.60 -4.75 -18.99
C THR A 85 1.58 -3.77 -19.58
N TYR A 86 1.32 -2.71 -18.82
CA TYR A 86 0.40 -1.64 -19.19
C TYR A 86 1.10 -0.29 -19.09
N THR A 87 0.71 0.64 -19.97
CA THR A 87 1.18 2.02 -19.88
C THR A 87 0.23 2.83 -19.02
N ILE A 88 0.76 3.64 -18.10
CA ILE A 88 0.00 4.66 -17.38
C ILE A 88 -0.21 5.83 -18.32
N THR A 89 -1.43 6.02 -18.83
CA THR A 89 -1.75 7.05 -19.83
C THR A 89 -2.01 8.41 -19.22
N SER A 90 -2.48 8.43 -17.99
CA SER A 90 -2.76 9.66 -17.24
C SER A 90 -2.66 9.40 -15.75
N LEU A 91 -2.41 10.46 -14.98
CA LEU A 91 -2.22 10.45 -13.53
C LEU A 91 -3.03 11.58 -12.90
N GLN A 92 -3.59 11.29 -11.73
CA GLN A 92 -4.20 12.30 -10.86
C GLN A 92 -3.73 12.12 -9.43
N THR A 93 -3.19 13.17 -8.83
CA THR A 93 -2.82 13.19 -7.43
C THR A 93 -4.01 13.55 -6.55
N ILE A 94 -4.07 12.97 -5.35
CA ILE A 94 -5.07 13.27 -4.36
C ILE A 94 -4.54 14.36 -3.41
N GLY A 95 -5.41 15.32 -3.05
CA GLY A 95 -5.09 16.40 -2.10
C GLY A 95 -4.34 17.58 -2.71
N ALA A 96 -4.06 18.60 -1.89
CA ALA A 96 -3.46 19.84 -2.32
C ALA A 96 -1.98 19.70 -2.72
N ALA A 97 -1.53 20.55 -3.65
CA ALA A 97 -0.21 20.46 -4.27
C ALA A 97 0.93 21.03 -3.40
N SER A 98 0.62 21.67 -2.27
CA SER A 98 1.56 22.56 -1.58
C SER A 98 2.67 21.87 -0.78
N CYS A 99 2.53 20.60 -0.47
CA CYS A 99 3.56 19.83 0.20
C CYS A 99 3.44 18.35 -0.16
N ALA A 100 4.55 17.70 -0.48
CA ALA A 100 4.59 16.25 -0.73
C ALA A 100 4.09 15.41 0.47
N GLY A 101 3.95 16.04 1.63
CA GLY A 101 3.53 15.40 2.88
C GLY A 101 2.03 15.26 3.10
N TYR A 102 1.18 15.92 2.36
CA TYR A 102 -0.24 15.92 2.70
C TYR A 102 -0.90 14.57 2.45
N THR A 103 -1.23 14.28 1.25
CA THR A 103 -1.85 13.01 0.88
C THR A 103 -0.97 12.40 -0.19
N ASP A 104 -0.12 11.49 0.20
CA ASP A 104 0.85 10.89 -0.72
C ASP A 104 0.23 9.80 -1.57
N ILE A 105 -0.92 10.11 -2.18
CA ILE A 105 -1.68 9.19 -3.04
C ILE A 105 -1.77 9.77 -4.44
N ALA A 106 -1.49 8.93 -5.43
CA ALA A 106 -1.77 9.20 -6.83
C ALA A 106 -2.51 8.01 -7.46
N ILE A 107 -3.36 8.30 -8.44
CA ILE A 107 -4.10 7.30 -9.21
C ILE A 107 -3.61 7.35 -10.65
N GLY A 108 -3.14 6.21 -11.15
CA GLY A 108 -2.78 6.04 -12.56
C GLY A 108 -3.90 5.36 -13.34
N TYR A 109 -4.16 5.83 -14.56
CA TYR A 109 -5.09 5.20 -15.49
C TYR A 109 -4.33 4.40 -16.55
N LEU A 110 -4.68 3.14 -16.71
CA LEU A 110 -3.98 2.20 -17.57
C LEU A 110 -4.47 2.28 -19.03
N SER A 111 -3.57 2.00 -19.97
CA SER A 111 -3.82 2.00 -21.41
C SER A 111 -4.90 1.01 -21.86
N ALA A 112 -5.11 -0.06 -21.11
CA ALA A 112 -6.12 -1.08 -21.39
C ALA A 112 -6.73 -1.61 -20.09
N THR A 113 -7.90 -2.26 -20.21
CA THR A 113 -8.44 -3.10 -19.14
C THR A 113 -7.45 -4.22 -18.86
N VAL A 114 -7.16 -4.44 -17.57
CA VAL A 114 -6.24 -5.50 -17.17
C VAL A 114 -6.81 -6.87 -17.47
N ASP A 115 -5.92 -7.83 -17.69
CA ASP A 115 -6.30 -9.23 -17.91
C ASP A 115 -7.10 -9.78 -16.73
N ALA A 116 -8.09 -10.61 -17.01
CA ALA A 116 -9.00 -11.17 -15.99
C ALA A 116 -8.29 -12.10 -14.97
N SER A 117 -7.06 -12.53 -15.26
CA SER A 117 -6.22 -13.29 -14.32
C SER A 117 -5.47 -12.42 -13.30
N LEU A 118 -5.65 -11.09 -13.35
CA LEU A 118 -5.10 -10.15 -12.39
C LEU A 118 -6.18 -9.65 -11.44
N THR A 119 -5.91 -9.68 -10.14
CA THR A 119 -6.82 -9.19 -9.10
C THR A 119 -6.65 -7.69 -8.87
N TYR A 120 -7.73 -6.98 -8.64
CA TYR A 120 -7.71 -5.64 -8.06
C TYR A 120 -8.32 -5.69 -6.66
N TYR A 121 -7.72 -4.96 -5.73
CA TYR A 121 -7.96 -5.14 -4.30
C TYR A 121 -9.05 -4.23 -3.77
N LYS A 122 -9.76 -4.74 -2.77
CA LYS A 122 -10.65 -3.97 -1.91
C LYS A 122 -9.85 -3.07 -0.98
N VAL A 123 -10.49 -2.00 -0.52
CA VAL A 123 -9.99 -1.14 0.55
C VAL A 123 -10.90 -1.26 1.76
N PHE A 124 -10.42 -0.89 2.94
CA PHE A 124 -11.30 -0.76 4.11
C PHE A 124 -12.26 0.43 3.92
N PRO A 125 -13.48 0.37 4.47
CA PRO A 125 -14.44 1.47 4.39
C PRO A 125 -13.94 2.72 5.16
N SER A 126 -14.53 3.89 4.85
CA SER A 126 -14.12 5.16 5.46
C SER A 126 -14.30 5.20 6.97
N ASN A 127 -15.21 4.41 7.50
CA ASN A 127 -15.45 4.27 8.94
C ASN A 127 -14.67 3.09 9.56
N PHE A 128 -13.57 2.66 8.95
CA PHE A 128 -12.78 1.52 9.47
C PHE A 128 -12.32 1.73 10.91
N LEU A 129 -12.06 2.97 11.33
CA LEU A 129 -11.66 3.27 12.70
C LEU A 129 -12.72 2.89 13.74
N ASP A 130 -14.00 2.85 13.37
CA ASP A 130 -15.08 2.43 14.27
C ASP A 130 -14.95 0.96 14.70
N TYR A 131 -14.20 0.17 13.93
CA TYR A 131 -13.94 -1.25 14.20
C TYR A 131 -12.63 -1.49 14.98
N LEU A 132 -11.91 -0.42 15.30
CA LEU A 132 -10.66 -0.50 16.07
C LEU A 132 -10.87 0.05 17.47
N GLN A 133 -10.27 -0.62 18.45
CA GLN A 133 -10.27 -0.10 19.81
C GLN A 133 -9.27 1.06 19.90
N LEU A 134 -9.80 2.26 20.08
CA LEU A 134 -8.97 3.46 20.16
C LEU A 134 -8.46 3.65 21.60
N GLY A 135 -7.18 3.98 21.69
CA GLY A 135 -6.50 4.33 22.93
C GLY A 135 -6.47 5.84 23.18
N ALA A 136 -5.40 6.32 23.81
CA ALA A 136 -5.22 7.74 24.05
C ALA A 136 -5.13 8.56 22.76
N THR A 137 -5.65 9.80 22.81
CA THR A 137 -5.62 10.73 21.67
C THR A 137 -4.85 11.98 22.06
N THR A 138 -3.99 12.45 21.16
CA THR A 138 -3.40 13.79 21.18
C THR A 138 -3.87 14.58 19.95
N SER A 139 -3.52 15.85 19.86
CA SER A 139 -3.81 16.64 18.66
C SER A 139 -3.11 16.12 17.40
N GLN A 140 -2.08 15.30 17.55
CA GLN A 140 -1.23 14.82 16.46
C GLN A 140 -1.28 13.30 16.26
N PHE A 141 -1.85 12.54 17.21
CA PHE A 141 -1.81 11.10 17.17
C PHE A 141 -3.02 10.46 17.88
N GLN A 142 -3.62 9.46 17.24
CA GLN A 142 -4.64 8.58 17.80
C GLN A 142 -4.04 7.18 17.95
N TYR A 143 -3.77 6.74 19.17
CA TYR A 143 -3.22 5.41 19.43
C TYR A 143 -4.27 4.32 19.22
N LEU A 144 -3.81 3.12 18.83
CA LEU A 144 -4.59 1.89 18.81
C LEU A 144 -4.23 1.03 20.02
N ASN A 145 -5.23 0.40 20.65
CA ASN A 145 -5.03 -0.51 21.77
C ASN A 145 -6.05 -1.66 21.76
N PRO A 146 -5.70 -2.88 21.33
CA PRO A 146 -4.33 -3.31 20.94
C PRO A 146 -3.90 -2.74 19.58
N TYR A 147 -2.61 -2.81 19.28
CA TYR A 147 -2.07 -2.51 17.97
C TYR A 147 -2.70 -3.41 16.91
N LEU A 148 -2.85 -2.88 15.70
CA LEU A 148 -3.41 -3.62 14.58
C LEU A 148 -2.28 -4.37 13.86
N PRO A 149 -2.26 -5.72 13.90
CA PRO A 149 -1.33 -6.51 13.11
C PRO A 149 -1.61 -6.32 11.62
N LEU A 150 -0.55 -6.14 10.85
CA LEU A 150 -0.66 -5.93 9.41
C LEU A 150 0.53 -6.53 8.66
N PHE A 151 0.38 -6.60 7.34
CA PHE A 151 1.46 -6.91 6.41
C PHE A 151 1.78 -5.68 5.58
N TYR A 152 3.03 -5.59 5.16
CA TYR A 152 3.49 -4.59 4.22
C TYR A 152 4.49 -5.18 3.23
N MET A 153 4.68 -4.50 2.13
CA MET A 153 5.65 -4.88 1.11
C MET A 153 6.74 -3.83 1.02
N ASP A 154 7.97 -4.25 0.80
CA ASP A 154 9.09 -3.38 0.48
C ASP A 154 9.35 -3.28 -1.03
N GLY A 155 10.36 -2.50 -1.43
CA GLY A 155 10.77 -2.33 -2.81
C GLY A 155 11.35 -3.60 -3.44
N GLU A 156 11.87 -4.50 -2.63
CA GLU A 156 12.39 -5.80 -3.06
C GLU A 156 11.30 -6.87 -3.20
N LYS A 157 10.04 -6.48 -3.02
CA LYS A 157 8.86 -7.35 -3.07
C LYS A 157 8.92 -8.48 -2.05
N LYS A 158 9.31 -8.15 -0.83
CA LYS A 158 9.15 -9.01 0.34
C LYS A 158 7.83 -8.71 1.02
N PHE A 159 7.14 -9.76 1.46
CA PHE A 159 6.04 -9.64 2.41
C PHE A 159 6.59 -9.62 3.83
N LEU A 160 6.39 -8.52 4.49
CA LEU A 160 6.89 -8.24 5.82
C LEU A 160 5.74 -8.02 6.80
N CYS A 161 6.01 -8.22 8.07
CA CYS A 161 5.03 -8.09 9.16
C CYS A 161 5.33 -6.86 10.01
N GLY A 162 4.30 -6.22 10.52
CA GLY A 162 4.41 -5.11 11.46
C GLY A 162 3.13 -4.91 12.23
N ASP A 163 3.12 -3.92 13.09
CA ASP A 163 1.94 -3.47 13.79
C ASP A 163 1.68 -2.00 13.47
N CYS A 164 0.41 -1.62 13.29
CA CYS A 164 0.01 -0.22 13.31
C CYS A 164 -0.27 0.16 14.77
N ASP A 165 0.45 1.13 15.30
CA ASP A 165 0.28 1.64 16.65
C ASP A 165 -0.69 2.83 16.71
N GLY A 166 -1.03 3.41 15.56
CA GLY A 166 -1.99 4.49 15.51
C GLY A 166 -2.06 5.25 14.21
N ILE A 167 -2.90 6.28 14.25
CA ILE A 167 -3.12 7.24 13.18
C ILE A 167 -2.44 8.56 13.54
N GLN A 168 -1.54 8.99 12.69
CA GLN A 168 -0.84 10.25 12.83
C GLN A 168 -1.58 11.35 12.05
N TYR A 169 -1.85 12.48 12.71
CA TYR A 169 -2.45 13.69 12.17
C TYR A 169 -1.44 14.82 12.01
N LEU A 170 -0.18 14.50 11.88
CA LEU A 170 0.89 15.46 11.73
C LEU A 170 1.09 15.81 10.26
N ASP A 171 1.07 17.10 9.92
CA ASP A 171 1.64 17.57 8.67
C ASP A 171 3.16 17.55 8.77
N LEU A 172 3.77 16.63 8.05
CA LEU A 172 5.23 16.44 8.09
C LEU A 172 6.01 17.61 7.48
N CYS A 173 5.35 18.51 6.77
CA CYS A 173 5.98 19.70 6.19
C CYS A 173 6.00 20.91 7.13
N THR A 174 4.94 21.07 7.91
CA THR A 174 4.78 22.21 8.81
C THR A 174 4.97 21.84 10.28
N SER A 175 5.01 20.54 10.59
CA SER A 175 4.99 19.99 11.96
C SER A 175 3.75 20.42 12.77
N LEU A 176 2.66 20.77 12.08
CA LEU A 176 1.39 21.15 12.69
C LEU A 176 0.38 20.03 12.55
N PRO A 177 -0.64 19.95 13.44
CA PRO A 177 -1.73 19.00 13.28
C PRO A 177 -2.49 19.19 11.96
N ASP A 178 -2.67 18.11 11.21
CA ASP A 178 -3.46 18.08 9.98
C ASP A 178 -4.45 16.91 10.00
N PRO A 179 -5.69 17.14 10.48
CA PRO A 179 -6.71 16.10 10.52
C PRO A 179 -7.25 15.72 9.14
N THR A 180 -6.91 16.47 8.09
CA THR A 180 -7.43 16.22 6.73
C THR A 180 -6.62 15.19 5.97
N SER A 181 -5.42 14.88 6.43
CA SER A 181 -4.51 13.92 5.80
C SER A 181 -3.90 12.95 6.81
N PRO A 182 -4.73 12.10 7.44
CA PRO A 182 -4.25 11.11 8.40
C PRO A 182 -3.31 10.11 7.74
N LYS A 183 -2.31 9.66 8.50
CA LYS A 183 -1.31 8.68 8.09
C LYS A 183 -1.25 7.53 9.09
N LEU A 184 -0.89 6.36 8.62
CA LEU A 184 -0.63 5.20 9.48
C LEU A 184 0.79 5.28 10.02
N SER A 185 0.94 5.07 11.31
CA SER A 185 2.23 4.84 11.96
C SER A 185 2.45 3.34 12.12
N LEU A 186 3.56 2.84 11.59
CA LEU A 186 3.91 1.43 11.67
C LEU A 186 5.12 1.24 12.57
N VAL A 187 5.04 0.22 13.44
CA VAL A 187 6.08 -0.11 14.41
C VAL A 187 6.46 -1.58 14.33
N PHE A 188 7.67 -1.89 14.79
CA PHE A 188 8.10 -3.28 14.97
C PHE A 188 7.29 -3.96 16.06
N SER A 189 6.74 -5.12 15.73
CA SER A 189 5.89 -5.89 16.63
C SER A 189 6.61 -6.34 17.89
N THR A 190 5.85 -6.44 18.98
CA THR A 190 6.28 -7.15 20.21
C THR A 190 6.21 -8.67 20.06
N ASP A 191 5.47 -9.18 19.07
CA ASP A 191 5.46 -10.59 18.72
C ASP A 191 6.75 -10.99 18.01
N THR A 192 7.43 -12.02 18.50
CA THR A 192 8.75 -12.42 18.01
C THR A 192 8.73 -12.88 16.56
N GLU A 193 7.69 -13.58 16.13
CA GLU A 193 7.62 -14.08 14.74
C GLU A 193 7.39 -12.93 13.77
N ARG A 194 6.48 -12.00 14.09
CA ARG A 194 6.28 -10.79 13.29
C ARG A 194 7.52 -9.92 13.27
N TYR A 195 8.17 -9.72 14.41
CA TYR A 195 9.43 -8.97 14.49
C TYR A 195 10.52 -9.57 13.62
N ASN A 196 10.68 -10.90 13.61
CA ASN A 196 11.70 -11.57 12.80
C ASN A 196 11.44 -11.42 11.30
N ASN A 197 10.17 -11.30 10.90
CA ASN A 197 9.74 -11.10 9.51
C ASN A 197 9.43 -9.64 9.18
N SER A 198 10.08 -8.68 9.84
CA SER A 198 9.93 -7.25 9.62
C SER A 198 11.26 -6.60 9.23
N GLU A 199 11.19 -5.51 8.48
CA GLU A 199 12.34 -4.69 8.09
C GLU A 199 11.95 -3.21 8.18
N LEU A 200 12.93 -2.31 8.22
CA LEU A 200 12.68 -0.87 8.11
C LEU A 200 12.23 -0.53 6.70
N ALA A 201 11.25 0.35 6.59
CA ALA A 201 10.95 0.97 5.31
C ALA A 201 12.07 1.95 4.93
N ILE A 202 12.56 1.84 3.73
CA ILE A 202 13.69 2.63 3.21
C ILE A 202 13.32 3.37 1.91
N GLY A 203 14.25 4.19 1.41
CA GLY A 203 14.07 4.82 0.09
C GLY A 203 13.95 3.76 -1.01
N GLY A 204 12.88 3.82 -1.80
CA GLY A 204 12.54 2.84 -2.82
C GLY A 204 11.30 1.99 -2.48
N ASP A 205 10.88 1.94 -1.22
CA ASP A 205 9.66 1.22 -0.81
C ASP A 205 8.37 1.98 -1.18
N SER A 206 8.49 3.23 -1.58
CA SER A 206 7.39 4.13 -1.88
C SER A 206 6.32 3.50 -2.77
N GLY A 207 5.06 3.67 -2.40
CA GLY A 207 3.90 3.15 -3.15
C GLY A 207 3.65 1.66 -3.01
N ASN A 208 4.55 0.89 -2.40
CA ASN A 208 4.24 -0.50 -2.05
C ASN A 208 3.17 -0.54 -0.96
N ILE A 209 2.40 -1.62 -0.96
CA ILE A 209 1.17 -1.74 -0.18
C ILE A 209 1.40 -2.04 1.28
N ILE A 210 0.43 -1.57 2.08
CA ILE A 210 0.17 -1.99 3.45
C ILE A 210 -1.24 -2.53 3.50
N PHE A 211 -1.42 -3.70 4.08
CA PHE A 211 -2.70 -4.39 4.02
C PHE A 211 -2.96 -5.26 5.26
N VAL A 212 -4.22 -5.58 5.45
CA VAL A 212 -4.68 -6.55 6.45
C VAL A 212 -5.35 -7.71 5.71
N PRO A 213 -4.97 -8.96 5.98
CA PRO A 213 -5.70 -10.12 5.49
C PRO A 213 -7.07 -10.19 6.16
N LEU A 214 -8.12 -10.28 5.35
CA LEU A 214 -9.49 -10.37 5.86
C LEU A 214 -10.28 -11.39 5.03
N ASN A 215 -10.85 -12.40 5.67
CA ASN A 215 -11.71 -13.42 5.03
C ASN A 215 -11.08 -14.06 3.78
N GLY A 216 -9.76 -14.30 3.78
CA GLY A 216 -9.05 -14.87 2.64
C GLY A 216 -8.70 -13.90 1.53
N GLU A 217 -8.92 -12.60 1.73
CA GLU A 217 -8.60 -11.54 0.77
C GLU A 217 -7.52 -10.60 1.33
N ILE A 218 -6.77 -9.97 0.43
CA ILE A 218 -5.92 -8.82 0.73
C ILE A 218 -6.81 -7.57 0.71
N VAL A 219 -6.88 -6.86 1.83
CA VAL A 219 -7.61 -5.59 1.93
C VAL A 219 -6.61 -4.46 2.19
N LEU A 220 -6.54 -3.51 1.27
CA LEU A 220 -5.60 -2.40 1.33
C LEU A 220 -5.93 -1.44 2.46
N LEU A 221 -4.91 -1.07 3.21
CA LEU A 221 -5.00 -0.09 4.29
C LEU A 221 -4.22 1.18 3.93
N GLY A 222 -3.06 1.04 3.30
CA GLY A 222 -2.19 2.15 2.96
C GLY A 222 -1.14 1.82 1.90
N THR A 223 -0.34 2.84 1.58
CA THR A 223 0.87 2.72 0.76
C THR A 223 2.01 3.47 1.43
N TRP A 224 3.24 2.97 1.29
CA TRP A 224 4.40 3.62 1.87
C TRP A 224 4.57 5.06 1.41
N TYR A 225 4.67 5.96 2.39
CA TYR A 225 4.99 7.37 2.21
C TYR A 225 6.47 7.65 2.53
N THR A 226 6.93 7.25 3.73
CA THR A 226 8.32 7.46 4.15
C THR A 226 8.77 6.37 5.13
N GLY A 227 10.05 6.02 5.07
CA GLY A 227 10.69 5.15 6.04
C GLY A 227 10.99 5.87 7.36
N SER A 228 11.42 5.09 8.34
CA SER A 228 11.95 5.62 9.60
C SER A 228 13.48 5.67 9.54
N PRO A 229 14.12 6.73 10.03
CA PRO A 229 15.58 6.78 10.14
C PRO A 229 16.12 5.92 11.31
N GLY A 230 15.27 5.14 11.96
CA GLY A 230 15.60 4.36 13.15
C GLY A 230 16.41 3.09 12.88
N ILE A 231 16.55 2.30 13.93
CA ILE A 231 17.13 0.96 13.89
C ILE A 231 16.02 -0.06 14.15
N LYS A 232 16.17 -1.27 13.63
CA LYS A 232 15.24 -2.36 13.90
C LYS A 232 15.29 -2.70 15.39
N ALA A 233 14.24 -2.33 16.13
CA ALA A 233 14.03 -2.68 17.53
C ALA A 233 12.53 -2.68 17.86
N ILE A 234 12.10 -3.56 18.77
CA ILE A 234 10.71 -3.68 19.20
C ILE A 234 10.16 -2.31 19.64
N GLY A 235 8.98 -1.96 19.13
CA GLY A 235 8.31 -0.69 19.41
C GLY A 235 8.87 0.53 18.68
N ASN A 236 9.99 0.40 17.97
CA ASN A 236 10.49 1.48 17.11
C ASN A 236 9.65 1.59 15.82
N GLY A 237 9.62 2.79 15.23
CA GLY A 237 8.94 3.04 13.98
C GLY A 237 9.57 2.28 12.81
N ILE A 238 8.75 1.59 12.02
CA ILE A 238 9.13 1.03 10.71
C ILE A 238 9.07 2.12 9.66
N GLY A 239 8.03 2.94 9.69
CA GLY A 239 7.77 4.01 8.74
C GLY A 239 6.34 4.55 8.84
N ILE A 240 6.01 5.44 7.93
CA ILE A 240 4.72 6.11 7.84
C ILE A 240 4.10 5.82 6.48
N SER A 241 2.81 5.58 6.47
CA SER A 241 2.03 5.27 5.28
C SER A 241 0.87 6.23 5.09
N SER A 242 0.46 6.45 3.86
CA SER A 242 -0.80 7.09 3.54
C SER A 242 -1.96 6.21 3.99
N TYR A 243 -3.00 6.81 4.60
CA TYR A 243 -4.20 6.10 5.06
C TYR A 243 -5.30 6.20 4.00
N ILE A 244 -5.48 5.15 3.20
CA ILE A 244 -6.38 5.14 2.01
C ILE A 244 -7.83 5.41 2.41
N CYS A 245 -8.29 4.81 3.53
CA CYS A 245 -9.70 4.88 3.95
C CYS A 245 -10.21 6.31 4.17
N ALA A 246 -9.33 7.22 4.59
CA ALA A 246 -9.68 8.63 4.75
C ALA A 246 -9.93 9.36 3.42
N HIS A 247 -9.53 8.78 2.29
CA HIS A 247 -9.52 9.45 0.99
C HIS A 247 -10.40 8.77 -0.07
N ILE A 248 -11.27 7.83 0.30
CA ILE A 248 -12.11 7.04 -0.63
C ILE A 248 -12.88 7.94 -1.61
N SER A 249 -13.54 8.99 -1.12
CA SER A 249 -14.32 9.88 -1.98
C SER A 249 -13.44 10.61 -3.02
N ALA A 250 -12.27 11.09 -2.59
CA ALA A 250 -11.33 11.77 -3.48
C ALA A 250 -10.72 10.79 -4.51
N ILE A 251 -10.41 9.58 -4.11
CA ILE A 251 -9.92 8.52 -5.01
C ILE A 251 -10.99 8.16 -6.04
N ASN A 252 -12.24 7.94 -5.63
CA ASN A 252 -13.35 7.65 -6.54
C ASN A 252 -13.58 8.78 -7.55
N SER A 253 -13.47 10.04 -7.12
CA SER A 253 -13.55 11.19 -8.00
C SER A 253 -12.41 11.21 -9.03
N ALA A 254 -11.19 10.92 -8.59
CA ALA A 254 -10.03 10.84 -9.48
C ALA A 254 -10.18 9.70 -10.50
N MET A 255 -10.59 8.50 -10.07
CA MET A 255 -10.84 7.36 -10.96
C MET A 255 -11.89 7.69 -12.02
N THR A 256 -12.99 8.32 -11.63
CA THR A 256 -14.07 8.76 -12.54
C THR A 256 -13.58 9.81 -13.53
N THR A 257 -12.81 10.79 -13.07
CA THR A 257 -12.24 11.85 -13.92
C THR A 257 -11.29 11.27 -14.96
N LEU A 258 -10.40 10.38 -14.55
CA LEU A 258 -9.41 9.76 -15.44
C LEU A 258 -10.05 8.84 -16.48
N ALA A 259 -11.10 8.13 -16.13
CA ALA A 259 -11.79 7.19 -17.01
C ALA A 259 -12.84 7.87 -17.91
N GLY A 260 -13.33 9.07 -17.55
CA GLY A 260 -14.48 9.70 -18.22
C GLY A 260 -15.81 8.98 -18.01
N THR A 261 -15.86 8.01 -17.09
CA THR A 261 -17.03 7.23 -16.71
C THR A 261 -16.95 6.85 -15.24
N SER A 262 -18.08 6.49 -14.64
CA SER A 262 -18.14 6.20 -13.22
C SER A 262 -17.28 5.01 -12.81
N TYR A 263 -16.37 5.24 -11.86
CA TYR A 263 -15.57 4.23 -11.18
C TYR A 263 -15.57 4.46 -9.68
N SER A 264 -15.53 3.40 -8.90
CA SER A 264 -15.40 3.47 -7.46
C SER A 264 -14.54 2.33 -6.93
N LEU A 265 -13.88 2.57 -5.80
CA LEU A 265 -13.20 1.54 -5.03
C LEU A 265 -14.21 0.51 -4.52
N THR A 266 -13.86 -0.75 -4.61
CA THR A 266 -14.58 -1.81 -3.91
C THR A 266 -14.15 -1.82 -2.45
N GLN A 267 -15.10 -1.77 -1.52
CA GLN A 267 -14.83 -1.78 -0.10
C GLN A 267 -15.02 -3.18 0.49
N ALA A 268 -14.24 -3.51 1.52
CA ALA A 268 -14.44 -4.73 2.28
C ALA A 268 -15.72 -4.66 3.10
N ASP A 269 -16.42 -5.78 3.21
CA ASP A 269 -17.59 -5.90 4.07
C ASP A 269 -17.13 -6.20 5.51
N LEU A 270 -17.43 -5.30 6.42
CA LEU A 270 -17.15 -5.41 7.85
C LEU A 270 -18.40 -5.66 8.68
N SER A 271 -19.56 -5.95 8.08
CA SER A 271 -20.83 -6.13 8.78
C SER A 271 -20.83 -7.28 9.81
N GLY A 272 -19.88 -8.22 9.66
CA GLY A 272 -19.67 -9.32 10.63
C GLY A 272 -18.83 -8.97 11.84
N PHE A 273 -18.33 -7.73 11.95
CA PHE A 273 -17.47 -7.29 13.03
C PHE A 273 -18.17 -6.28 13.94
N ASN A 274 -17.84 -6.32 15.23
CA ASN A 274 -18.35 -5.33 16.18
C ASN A 274 -17.64 -3.99 16.03
N THR A 275 -18.38 -2.91 16.20
CA THR A 275 -17.82 -1.56 16.34
C THR A 275 -17.53 -1.26 17.80
N TYR A 276 -16.55 -0.39 18.04
CA TYR A 276 -16.16 0.13 19.36
C TYR A 276 -16.56 1.59 19.57
N ALA A 277 -17.30 2.16 18.62
CA ALA A 277 -17.78 3.55 18.71
C ALA A 277 -18.94 3.72 19.71
#